data_a6dbaefbc2c8a601beb754a6849f05e9
#
_entry.id   a6dbaefbc2c8a601beb754a6849f05e9
#
_cell.length_a   1.000
_cell.length_b   1.000
_cell.length_c   1.000
_cell.angle_alpha   90.00
_cell.angle_beta   90.00
_cell.angle_gamma   90.00
#
_symmetry.space_group_name_H-M   'P 1'
#
loop_
_entity.id
_entity.type
_entity.pdbx_description
1 polymer ?
#
loop_
_entity_poly.entity_id
_entity_poly.type
_entity_poly.pdbx_seq_one_letter_code
_entity_poly.pdbx_strand_id
1 'polypeptide(L)'
;RTRYLERISGPLLDRIDIHLLIEPVDPKLLLPESGARGRLERQRRLEEARALRDQVLQARAAQWARNPSGLANHRLEGNALHEVLALGRKEKELLTLCAERFSLSARSHSRVLRLARTIADLAGSDTVKTDHIAQALAHRRAGQTLDGEEDQESDRTLFSG
;
A
#
# COMPACT_ATOMS: atom_id res chain seq x y z
N ARG A 1 -8.20 13.51 -18.23
CA ARG A 1 -8.01 12.42 -17.22
C ARG A 1 -9.23 12.25 -16.33
N THR A 2 -9.81 13.30 -15.80
CA THR A 2 -11.00 13.30 -14.93
C THR A 2 -12.18 12.54 -15.55
N ARG A 3 -12.49 12.76 -16.81
CA ARG A 3 -13.58 12.10 -17.56
C ARG A 3 -13.49 10.57 -17.64
N TYR A 4 -12.32 9.98 -17.40
CA TYR A 4 -12.13 8.51 -17.46
C TYR A 4 -12.46 7.87 -16.13
N LEU A 5 -12.17 8.54 -15.02
CA LEU A 5 -12.45 8.05 -13.66
C LEU A 5 -13.94 8.16 -13.32
N GLU A 6 -14.63 9.19 -13.82
CA GLU A 6 -16.09 9.33 -13.70
C GLU A 6 -16.86 8.13 -14.30
N ARG A 7 -16.22 7.36 -15.19
CA ARG A 7 -16.80 6.14 -15.77
C ARG A 7 -16.55 4.87 -14.93
N ILE A 8 -15.68 4.94 -13.94
CA ILE A 8 -15.41 3.81 -13.04
C ILE A 8 -16.36 3.93 -11.85
N SER A 9 -17.30 3.01 -11.73
CA SER A 9 -18.26 3.05 -10.62
C SER A 9 -17.55 2.93 -9.26
N GLY A 10 -18.01 3.66 -8.26
CA GLY A 10 -17.50 3.57 -6.87
C GLY A 10 -17.39 2.12 -6.36
N PRO A 11 -18.40 1.24 -6.59
CA PRO A 11 -18.31 -0.17 -6.24
C PRO A 11 -17.18 -0.95 -6.92
N LEU A 12 -16.71 -0.53 -8.09
CA LEU A 12 -15.55 -1.15 -8.75
C LEU A 12 -14.24 -0.69 -8.10
N LEU A 13 -14.10 0.61 -7.84
CA LEU A 13 -12.95 1.17 -7.12
C LEU A 13 -12.81 0.53 -5.73
N ASP A 14 -13.92 0.29 -5.07
CA ASP A 14 -13.93 -0.39 -3.77
C ASP A 14 -13.41 -1.85 -3.84
N ARG A 15 -13.38 -2.46 -5.00
CA ARG A 15 -12.84 -3.82 -5.21
C ARG A 15 -11.34 -3.86 -5.54
N ILE A 16 -10.73 -2.71 -5.83
CA ILE A 16 -9.30 -2.60 -6.10
C ILE A 16 -8.58 -2.28 -4.79
N ASP A 17 -7.58 -3.06 -4.41
CA ASP A 17 -6.89 -2.91 -3.13
C ASP A 17 -5.83 -1.80 -3.17
N ILE A 18 -5.18 -1.57 -4.31
CA ILE A 18 -4.09 -0.61 -4.47
C ILE A 18 -4.36 0.27 -5.69
N HIS A 19 -4.41 1.57 -5.45
CA HIS A 19 -4.47 2.58 -6.50
C HIS A 19 -3.11 3.27 -6.61
N LEU A 20 -2.60 3.41 -7.83
CA LEU A 20 -1.34 4.09 -8.11
C LEU A 20 -1.55 5.16 -9.17
N LEU A 21 -1.02 6.34 -8.91
CA LEU A 21 -0.89 7.39 -9.91
C LEU A 21 0.49 7.25 -10.57
N ILE A 22 0.48 6.98 -11.87
CA ILE A 22 1.72 6.86 -12.66
C ILE A 22 1.83 8.11 -13.51
N GLU A 23 2.92 8.85 -13.30
CA GLU A 23 3.25 10.01 -14.11
C GLU A 23 3.86 9.59 -15.45
N PRO A 24 3.70 10.44 -16.51
CA PRO A 24 4.36 10.20 -17.78
C PRO A 24 5.88 10.17 -17.62
N VAL A 25 6.53 9.18 -18.22
CA VAL A 25 8.00 9.10 -18.26
C VAL A 25 8.54 10.08 -19.29
N ASP A 26 9.61 10.82 -18.95
CA ASP A 26 10.34 11.66 -19.92
C ASP A 26 10.82 10.77 -21.08
N PRO A 27 10.47 11.11 -22.35
CA PRO A 27 10.90 10.37 -23.52
C PRO A 27 12.42 10.15 -23.60
N LYS A 28 13.22 11.05 -23.05
CA LYS A 28 14.68 10.93 -22.98
C LYS A 28 15.13 9.72 -22.16
N LEU A 29 14.36 9.33 -21.15
CA LEU A 29 14.64 8.17 -20.29
C LEU A 29 14.26 6.83 -20.95
N LEU A 30 13.54 6.87 -22.08
CA LEU A 30 13.17 5.67 -22.84
C LEU A 30 14.29 5.18 -23.77
N LEU A 31 15.30 6.00 -24.02
CA LEU A 31 16.42 5.61 -24.83
C LEU A 31 17.39 4.76 -24.00
N PRO A 32 17.75 3.55 -24.47
CA PRO A 32 18.68 2.70 -23.72
C PRO A 32 20.07 3.33 -23.69
N GLU A 33 20.63 3.46 -22.52
CA GLU A 33 22.05 3.83 -22.39
C GLU A 33 22.92 2.71 -22.98
N SER A 34 23.90 3.09 -23.82
CA SER A 34 24.82 2.17 -24.48
C SER A 34 26.20 2.19 -23.81
N GLY A 35 27.06 1.22 -24.18
CA GLY A 35 28.44 1.16 -23.69
C GLY A 35 28.59 0.72 -22.23
N ALA A 36 29.63 1.18 -21.56
CA ALA A 36 29.95 0.81 -20.18
C ALA A 36 28.89 1.28 -19.19
N ARG A 37 28.33 2.48 -19.38
CA ARG A 37 27.30 3.07 -18.52
C ARG A 37 26.01 2.27 -18.58
N GLY A 38 25.58 1.86 -19.77
CA GLY A 38 24.38 1.02 -19.93
C GLY A 38 24.55 -0.38 -19.32
N ARG A 39 25.77 -0.94 -19.31
CA ARG A 39 26.05 -2.21 -18.62
C ARG A 39 25.93 -2.06 -17.10
N LEU A 40 26.51 -1.00 -16.52
CA LEU A 40 26.45 -0.71 -15.10
C LEU A 40 25.01 -0.50 -14.63
N GLU A 41 24.24 0.29 -15.37
CA GLU A 41 22.82 0.55 -15.05
C GLU A 41 21.98 -0.74 -15.10
N ARG A 42 22.23 -1.60 -16.09
CA ARG A 42 21.55 -2.91 -16.17
C ARG A 42 21.92 -3.81 -14.99
N GLN A 43 23.19 -3.83 -14.59
CA GLN A 43 23.63 -4.60 -13.43
C GLN A 43 22.95 -4.10 -12.15
N ARG A 44 22.92 -2.80 -11.93
CA ARG A 44 22.23 -2.17 -10.79
C ARG A 44 20.74 -2.56 -10.74
N ARG A 45 20.04 -2.48 -11.87
CA ARG A 45 18.62 -2.90 -11.94
C ARG A 45 18.42 -4.38 -11.62
N LEU A 46 19.36 -5.23 -12.02
CA LEU A 46 19.31 -6.66 -11.68
C LEU A 46 19.52 -6.90 -10.17
N GLU A 47 20.43 -6.15 -9.55
CA GLU A 47 20.68 -6.23 -8.10
C GLU A 47 19.46 -5.71 -7.32
N GLU A 48 18.87 -4.59 -7.72
CA GLU A 48 17.64 -4.06 -7.15
C GLU A 48 16.46 -5.06 -7.28
N ALA A 49 16.31 -5.68 -8.45
CA ALA A 49 15.26 -6.68 -8.66
C ALA A 49 15.45 -7.94 -7.78
N ARG A 50 16.71 -8.36 -7.56
CA ARG A 50 17.03 -9.47 -6.63
C ARG A 50 16.69 -9.11 -5.20
N ALA A 51 17.09 -7.93 -4.73
CA ALA A 51 16.77 -7.44 -3.39
C ALA A 51 15.27 -7.36 -3.14
N LEU A 52 14.49 -6.83 -4.09
CA LEU A 52 13.03 -6.80 -4.02
C LEU A 52 12.43 -8.22 -3.97
N ARG A 53 12.95 -9.15 -4.77
CA ARG A 53 12.51 -10.54 -4.72
C ARG A 53 12.75 -11.17 -3.35
N ASP A 54 13.94 -10.98 -2.79
CA ASP A 54 14.29 -11.53 -1.48
C ASP A 54 13.41 -10.95 -0.38
N GLN A 55 13.12 -9.65 -0.43
CA GLN A 55 12.17 -8.98 0.46
C GLN A 55 10.77 -9.62 0.39
N VAL A 56 10.28 -9.89 -0.81
CA VAL A 56 8.98 -10.55 -1.01
C VAL A 56 8.99 -11.97 -0.46
N LEU A 57 10.07 -12.72 -0.65
CA LEU A 57 10.19 -14.09 -0.12
C LEU A 57 10.21 -14.11 1.41
N GLN A 58 10.92 -13.17 2.04
CA GLN A 58 10.92 -13.02 3.51
C GLN A 58 9.53 -12.65 4.03
N ALA A 59 8.85 -11.68 3.40
CA ALA A 59 7.48 -11.34 3.76
C ALA A 59 6.51 -12.53 3.64
N ARG A 60 6.65 -13.35 2.60
CA ARG A 60 5.84 -14.57 2.43
C ARG A 60 6.14 -15.61 3.49
N ALA A 61 7.40 -15.81 3.84
CA ALA A 61 7.79 -16.73 4.93
C ALA A 61 7.19 -16.26 6.26
N ALA A 62 7.23 -14.98 6.58
CA ALA A 62 6.60 -14.40 7.77
C ALA A 62 5.07 -14.63 7.79
N GLN A 63 4.39 -14.46 6.66
CA GLN A 63 2.96 -14.75 6.55
C GLN A 63 2.67 -16.22 6.82
N TRP A 64 3.43 -17.12 6.23
CA TRP A 64 3.25 -18.57 6.41
C TRP A 64 3.47 -19.02 7.85
N ALA A 65 4.47 -18.48 8.51
CA ALA A 65 4.75 -18.81 9.90
C ALA A 65 3.69 -18.27 10.88
N ARG A 66 3.14 -17.09 10.62
CA ARG A 66 2.24 -16.38 11.53
C ARG A 66 0.76 -16.69 11.30
N ASN A 67 0.34 -16.75 10.04
CA ASN A 67 -1.08 -16.81 9.72
C ASN A 67 -1.66 -18.23 9.90
N PRO A 68 -2.93 -18.36 10.32
CA PRO A 68 -3.57 -19.67 10.42
C PRO A 68 -3.47 -20.45 9.11
N SER A 69 -3.09 -21.73 9.19
CA SER A 69 -2.93 -22.62 8.04
C SER A 69 -2.01 -22.10 6.92
N GLY A 70 -1.08 -21.20 7.23
CA GLY A 70 -0.17 -20.60 6.26
C GLY A 70 -0.84 -19.70 5.21
N LEU A 71 -2.00 -19.13 5.52
CA LEU A 71 -2.74 -18.27 4.62
C LEU A 71 -1.97 -16.98 4.31
N ALA A 72 -2.05 -16.52 3.06
CA ALA A 72 -1.58 -15.18 2.73
C ALA A 72 -2.52 -14.11 3.32
N ASN A 73 -2.00 -12.92 3.63
CA ASN A 73 -2.74 -11.86 4.31
C ASN A 73 -4.08 -11.49 3.62
N HIS A 74 -4.16 -11.56 2.29
CA HIS A 74 -5.38 -11.23 1.55
C HIS A 74 -6.55 -12.17 1.84
N ARG A 75 -6.27 -13.35 2.40
CA ARG A 75 -7.28 -14.36 2.78
C ARG A 75 -7.71 -14.28 4.24
N LEU A 76 -7.08 -13.43 5.03
CA LEU A 76 -7.45 -13.25 6.43
C LEU A 76 -8.78 -12.49 6.53
N GLU A 77 -9.70 -13.00 7.34
CA GLU A 77 -11.03 -12.41 7.57
C GLU A 77 -11.43 -12.47 9.04
N GLY A 78 -12.39 -11.64 9.44
CA GLY A 78 -12.96 -11.66 10.77
C GLY A 78 -11.92 -11.62 11.89
N ASN A 79 -12.09 -12.48 12.89
CA ASN A 79 -11.23 -12.54 14.08
C ASN A 79 -9.77 -12.85 13.74
N ALA A 80 -9.52 -13.75 12.77
CA ALA A 80 -8.17 -14.11 12.38
C ALA A 80 -7.37 -12.90 11.84
N LEU A 81 -8.02 -11.98 11.11
CA LEU A 81 -7.39 -10.74 10.69
C LEU A 81 -7.02 -9.86 11.89
N HIS A 82 -7.92 -9.69 12.85
CA HIS A 82 -7.68 -8.86 14.03
C HIS A 82 -6.58 -9.43 14.94
N GLU A 83 -6.54 -10.73 15.12
CA GLU A 83 -5.50 -11.43 15.89
C GLU A 83 -4.12 -11.28 15.27
N VAL A 84 -4.02 -11.47 13.95
CA VAL A 84 -2.76 -11.33 13.21
C VAL A 84 -2.24 -9.89 13.18
N LEU A 85 -3.13 -8.91 13.20
CA LEU A 85 -2.75 -7.49 13.22
C LEU A 85 -2.22 -7.06 14.58
N ALA A 86 -2.79 -7.58 15.68
CA ALA A 86 -2.44 -7.27 17.08
C ALA A 86 -2.23 -5.76 17.31
N LEU A 87 -3.17 -4.93 16.81
CA LEU A 87 -3.05 -3.48 16.82
C LEU A 87 -2.99 -2.90 18.22
N GLY A 88 -2.04 -2.04 18.47
CA GLY A 88 -1.95 -1.24 19.67
C GLY A 88 -3.04 -0.14 19.75
N ARG A 89 -3.03 0.61 20.84
CA ARG A 89 -4.02 1.67 21.07
C ARG A 89 -3.92 2.78 20.02
N LYS A 90 -2.70 3.24 19.71
CA LYS A 90 -2.46 4.32 18.74
C LYS A 90 -2.92 3.95 17.34
N GLU A 91 -2.66 2.72 16.93
CA GLU A 91 -3.07 2.18 15.62
C GLU A 91 -4.59 2.09 15.50
N LYS A 92 -5.27 1.69 16.57
CA LYS A 92 -6.75 1.64 16.63
C LYS A 92 -7.36 3.05 16.58
N GLU A 93 -6.81 3.99 17.34
CA GLU A 93 -7.25 5.40 17.34
C GLU A 93 -7.10 6.02 15.94
N LEU A 94 -5.93 5.83 15.28
CA LEU A 94 -5.72 6.30 13.91
C LEU A 94 -6.72 5.68 12.92
N LEU A 95 -6.96 4.38 13.01
CA LEU A 95 -7.90 3.70 12.12
C LEU A 95 -9.33 4.19 12.30
N THR A 96 -9.76 4.44 13.53
CA THR A 96 -11.09 4.99 13.83
C THR A 96 -11.23 6.39 13.22
N LEU A 97 -10.26 7.27 13.48
CA LEU A 97 -10.23 8.61 12.92
C LEU A 97 -10.29 8.60 11.38
N CYS A 98 -9.49 7.73 10.76
CA CYS A 98 -9.47 7.62 9.30
C CYS A 98 -10.74 7.00 8.73
N ALA A 99 -11.34 6.03 9.43
CA ALA A 99 -12.61 5.42 9.01
C ALA A 99 -13.76 6.45 9.00
N GLU A 100 -13.81 7.30 10.00
CA GLU A 100 -14.79 8.41 10.10
C GLU A 100 -14.52 9.48 9.02
N ARG A 101 -13.27 9.99 8.96
CA ARG A 101 -12.90 11.07 8.03
C ARG A 101 -13.10 10.70 6.56
N PHE A 102 -12.78 9.47 6.18
CA PHE A 102 -12.85 8.98 4.80
C PHE A 102 -14.08 8.13 4.51
N SER A 103 -15.02 8.05 5.44
CA SER A 103 -16.26 7.27 5.31
C SER A 103 -16.01 5.84 4.79
N LEU A 104 -15.00 5.17 5.36
CA LEU A 104 -14.59 3.85 4.89
C LEU A 104 -15.72 2.83 5.11
N SER A 105 -16.11 2.13 4.05
CA SER A 105 -16.97 0.96 4.18
C SER A 105 -16.27 -0.14 4.98
N ALA A 106 -17.01 -1.07 5.58
CA ALA A 106 -16.45 -2.22 6.30
C ALA A 106 -15.49 -3.04 5.41
N ARG A 107 -15.80 -3.13 4.11
CA ARG A 107 -14.94 -3.79 3.12
C ARG A 107 -13.63 -3.02 2.92
N SER A 108 -13.71 -1.71 2.74
CA SER A 108 -12.55 -0.84 2.58
C SER A 108 -11.66 -0.87 3.82
N HIS A 109 -12.25 -0.83 5.00
CA HIS A 109 -11.54 -0.96 6.27
C HIS A 109 -10.74 -2.27 6.36
N SER A 110 -11.37 -3.42 6.09
CA SER A 110 -10.68 -4.72 6.11
C SER A 110 -9.54 -4.80 5.08
N ARG A 111 -9.67 -4.14 3.93
CA ARG A 111 -8.62 -4.07 2.90
C ARG A 111 -7.43 -3.23 3.35
N VAL A 112 -7.68 -2.07 3.96
CA VAL A 112 -6.62 -1.25 4.56
C VAL A 112 -5.84 -2.07 5.59
N LEU A 113 -6.51 -2.82 6.45
CA LEU A 113 -5.87 -3.67 7.44
C LEU A 113 -4.97 -4.76 6.83
N ARG A 114 -5.46 -5.48 5.81
CA ARG A 114 -4.66 -6.50 5.10
C ARG A 114 -3.45 -5.89 4.38
N LEU A 115 -3.64 -4.72 3.78
CA LEU A 115 -2.56 -4.01 3.11
C LEU A 115 -1.53 -3.50 4.11
N ALA A 116 -1.95 -2.90 5.23
CA ALA A 116 -1.05 -2.46 6.30
C ALA A 116 -0.22 -3.62 6.88
N ARG A 117 -0.83 -4.81 7.07
CA ARG A 117 -0.07 -6.00 7.47
C ARG A 117 0.94 -6.43 6.42
N THR A 118 0.58 -6.36 5.15
CA THR A 118 1.48 -6.72 4.04
C THR A 118 2.65 -5.75 3.93
N ILE A 119 2.40 -4.45 4.11
CA ILE A 119 3.45 -3.42 4.15
C ILE A 119 4.40 -3.68 5.33
N ALA A 120 3.85 -4.00 6.52
CA ALA A 120 4.66 -4.34 7.68
C ALA A 120 5.53 -5.59 7.46
N ASP A 121 4.99 -6.64 6.80
CA ASP A 121 5.76 -7.83 6.44
C ASP A 121 6.90 -7.51 5.47
N LEU A 122 6.64 -6.68 4.46
CA LEU A 122 7.66 -6.21 3.52
C LEU A 122 8.74 -5.36 4.20
N ALA A 123 8.37 -4.62 5.24
CA ALA A 123 9.30 -3.85 6.07
C ALA A 123 10.05 -4.71 7.12
N GLY A 124 9.80 -6.03 7.18
CA GLY A 124 10.38 -6.92 8.19
C GLY A 124 9.90 -6.60 9.62
N SER A 125 8.72 -6.00 9.78
CA SER A 125 8.18 -5.61 11.08
C SER A 125 7.21 -6.67 11.61
N ASP A 126 7.44 -7.12 12.84
CA ASP A 126 6.56 -8.09 13.51
C ASP A 126 5.19 -7.50 13.82
N THR A 127 5.12 -6.19 14.06
CA THR A 127 3.89 -5.48 14.41
C THR A 127 3.49 -4.47 13.33
N VAL A 128 2.20 -4.26 13.17
CA VAL A 128 1.68 -3.16 12.35
C VAL A 128 1.79 -1.86 13.14
N LYS A 129 2.43 -0.86 12.54
CA LYS A 129 2.62 0.49 13.09
C LYS A 129 1.74 1.50 12.37
N THR A 130 1.61 2.69 12.94
CA THR A 130 0.87 3.82 12.35
C THR A 130 1.31 4.14 10.92
N ASP A 131 2.62 4.10 10.63
CA ASP A 131 3.17 4.37 9.29
C ASP A 131 2.69 3.36 8.24
N HIS A 132 2.58 2.08 8.62
CA HIS A 132 2.07 1.03 7.72
C HIS A 132 0.60 1.26 7.37
N ILE A 133 -0.19 1.75 8.34
CA ILE A 133 -1.60 2.11 8.14
C ILE A 133 -1.70 3.34 7.24
N ALA A 134 -0.89 4.36 7.48
CA ALA A 134 -0.84 5.57 6.67
C ALA A 134 -0.52 5.27 5.21
N GLN A 135 0.49 4.42 4.96
CA GLN A 135 0.84 3.98 3.59
C GLN A 135 -0.30 3.19 2.94
N ALA A 136 -0.95 2.29 3.68
CA ALA A 136 -2.09 1.54 3.16
C ALA A 136 -3.26 2.44 2.76
N LEU A 137 -3.54 3.48 3.55
CA LEU A 137 -4.55 4.50 3.25
C LEU A 137 -4.17 5.33 2.02
N ALA A 138 -2.90 5.75 1.90
CA ALA A 138 -2.40 6.50 0.75
C ALA A 138 -2.61 5.73 -0.56
N HIS A 139 -2.35 4.42 -0.58
CA HIS A 139 -2.60 3.56 -1.74
C HIS A 139 -4.08 3.44 -2.11
N ARG A 140 -4.99 3.64 -1.17
CA ARG A 140 -6.43 3.65 -1.48
C ARG A 140 -6.91 5.00 -1.98
N ARG A 141 -6.30 6.09 -1.49
CA ARG A 141 -6.70 7.47 -1.85
C ARG A 141 -6.18 7.93 -3.19
N ALA A 142 -5.11 7.36 -3.70
CA ALA A 142 -4.52 7.75 -4.99
C ALA A 142 -5.54 7.72 -6.17
N GLY A 143 -6.64 6.97 -6.02
CA GLY A 143 -7.77 6.98 -6.97
C GLY A 143 -8.84 8.05 -6.69
N GLN A 144 -8.86 8.63 -5.48
CA GLN A 144 -9.90 9.59 -5.05
C GLN A 144 -9.44 11.06 -5.14
N THR A 145 -8.14 11.30 -5.07
CA THR A 145 -7.54 12.66 -5.12
C THR A 145 -7.68 13.38 -6.47
N LEU A 146 -8.32 12.75 -7.45
CA LEU A 146 -8.58 13.38 -8.74
C LEU A 146 -9.88 14.20 -8.75
N ASP A 147 -10.67 14.16 -7.68
CA ASP A 147 -11.96 14.87 -7.57
C ASP A 147 -11.92 16.12 -6.69
N GLY A 148 -10.78 16.44 -6.05
CA GLY A 148 -10.70 17.61 -5.15
C GLY A 148 -9.28 18.07 -4.86
N GLU A 149 -8.87 19.15 -5.46
CA GLU A 149 -7.58 19.83 -5.19
C GLU A 149 -7.53 20.55 -3.81
N GLU A 150 -8.59 20.48 -3.00
CA GLU A 150 -8.71 21.29 -1.78
C GLU A 150 -8.21 20.64 -0.49
N ASP A 151 -7.90 19.34 -0.48
CA ASP A 151 -7.55 18.61 0.77
C ASP A 151 -6.04 18.41 1.03
N GLN A 152 -5.15 18.94 0.18
CA GLN A 152 -3.70 18.63 0.28
C GLN A 152 -3.00 19.28 1.49
N GLU A 153 -3.49 20.37 2.01
CA GLU A 153 -2.84 21.09 3.13
C GLU A 153 -3.15 20.48 4.50
N SER A 154 -4.32 19.87 4.64
CA SER A 154 -4.74 19.18 5.87
C SER A 154 -4.09 17.82 6.09
N ASP A 155 -3.60 17.17 5.04
CA ASP A 155 -3.06 15.81 5.09
C ASP A 155 -1.62 15.73 5.60
N ARG A 156 -0.82 16.78 5.37
CA ARG A 156 0.56 16.86 5.88
C ARG A 156 0.64 16.92 7.39
N THR A 157 -0.37 17.44 8.06
CA THR A 157 -0.41 17.61 9.52
C THR A 157 -0.73 16.32 10.28
N LEU A 158 -1.41 15.36 9.66
CA LEU A 158 -1.80 14.10 10.33
C LEU A 158 -0.65 13.09 10.47
N PHE A 159 0.38 13.19 9.64
CA PHE A 159 1.48 12.22 9.58
C PHE A 159 2.84 12.81 10.00
N SER A 160 2.87 14.07 10.48
CA SER A 160 4.09 14.80 10.88
C SER A 160 4.21 14.99 12.40
N GLY A 161 3.77 13.99 13.17
CA GLY A 161 3.87 14.00 14.63
C GLY A 161 4.72 12.87 15.17
#